data_412d69120961f9d9b75f4adc8f92dd15
#
_entry.id   412d69120961f9d9b75f4adc8f92dd15
#
_cell.length_a   1.000
_cell.length_b   1.000
_cell.length_c   1.000
_cell.angle_alpha   90.00
_cell.angle_beta   90.00
_cell.angle_gamma   90.00
#
_symmetry.space_group_name_H-M   'P 1'
#
loop_
_entity.id
_entity.type
_entity.pdbx_description
1 polymer ?
#
loop_
_entity_poly.entity_id
_entity_poly.type
_entity_poly.pdbx_seq_one_letter_code
_entity_poly.pdbx_strand_id
1 'polypeptide(L)'
;MISLTCADILAGRAPKDSPITVRGWVRTRRDSKAGISFVHVSDGSCFHPMQVVAPNTLPNYADEVLRLTTGCAVEALGVIVPSPAKGQPFEMQASTVKVIGWVEDPDSYAIQPKPHTLEFLRDVAHLRPRTNVIGAVTRVRHTIAQAIHRFFDDHGFVWVNTPIITSSDAEGAGELFRVSTLDLTNLPRTPEGKIDFAQDFFGRETFLTVSGQLNVETYCLALSKVYTFGPTFRAENSNTSRHLAEFWMIEPEIAFADLSDNAGLAEALLKHIFRTLLAERPDDMAFFDERIERGVIAKLQGIVDSEFVRMDYSEAVRILERSKQAFEFPVKWGIDLQSEHERYVTEQHAKKPVIVMNYPKEIKAFYMRVNDDGRTVAAMDVLAPGIGEIIGGSQREERLEVLDARLATTKLDKEHYAWYRDLRRYGTVPHAGFGLGFERTVAYATGLSNVRDVIPFPRTPGNARY
;
A
#
# COMPACT_ATOMS: atom_id res chain seq x y z
N MET A 1 -26.47 -9.72 17.94
CA MET A 1 -26.01 -11.11 17.73
C MET A 1 -24.80 -11.03 16.81
N ILE A 2 -23.62 -11.40 17.29
CA ILE A 2 -22.42 -11.47 16.43
C ILE A 2 -22.61 -12.69 15.54
N SER A 3 -22.79 -12.51 14.24
CA SER A 3 -22.81 -13.62 13.29
C SER A 3 -21.40 -14.15 13.10
N LEU A 4 -21.22 -15.47 13.09
CA LEU A 4 -19.95 -16.10 12.78
C LEU A 4 -19.62 -15.90 11.30
N THR A 5 -18.35 -15.57 11.04
CA THR A 5 -17.83 -15.47 9.67
C THR A 5 -17.41 -16.86 9.15
N CYS A 6 -17.22 -16.98 7.83
CA CYS A 6 -16.61 -18.18 7.23
C CYS A 6 -15.23 -18.46 7.86
N ALA A 7 -14.44 -17.43 8.13
CA ALA A 7 -13.15 -17.55 8.82
C ALA A 7 -13.30 -18.16 10.23
N ASP A 8 -14.31 -17.73 11.00
CA ASP A 8 -14.55 -18.27 12.35
C ASP A 8 -14.92 -19.76 12.29
N ILE A 9 -15.78 -20.11 11.34
CA ILE A 9 -16.26 -21.49 11.17
C ILE A 9 -15.12 -22.41 10.75
N LEU A 10 -14.35 -22.02 9.74
CA LEU A 10 -13.23 -22.82 9.24
C LEU A 10 -12.07 -22.92 10.26
N ALA A 11 -11.96 -21.96 11.18
CA ALA A 11 -11.07 -22.03 12.33
C ALA A 11 -11.61 -22.89 13.50
N GLY A 12 -12.75 -23.59 13.35
CA GLY A 12 -13.34 -24.44 14.37
C GLY A 12 -14.03 -23.72 15.53
N ARG A 13 -14.37 -22.42 15.36
CA ARG A 13 -15.06 -21.62 16.39
C ARG A 13 -16.57 -21.75 16.37
N ALA A 14 -17.14 -22.55 15.46
CA ALA A 14 -18.57 -22.80 15.42
C ALA A 14 -19.01 -23.70 16.62
N PRO A 15 -20.19 -23.43 17.23
CA PRO A 15 -20.73 -24.29 18.25
C PRO A 15 -21.04 -25.69 17.66
N LYS A 16 -20.75 -26.74 18.44
CA LYS A 16 -21.07 -28.12 18.07
C LYS A 16 -22.57 -28.32 18.15
N ASP A 17 -23.10 -29.09 17.19
CA ASP A 17 -24.50 -29.60 17.15
C ASP A 17 -25.58 -28.50 17.24
N SER A 18 -25.23 -27.25 17.00
CA SER A 18 -26.14 -26.13 17.00
C SER A 18 -26.27 -25.54 15.60
N PRO A 19 -27.48 -25.26 15.10
CA PRO A 19 -27.64 -24.59 13.82
C PRO A 19 -27.04 -23.18 13.84
N ILE A 20 -26.25 -22.85 12.82
CA ILE A 20 -25.73 -21.52 12.59
C ILE A 20 -26.08 -21.02 11.20
N THR A 21 -26.03 -19.73 11.00
CA THR A 21 -26.32 -19.08 9.72
C THR A 21 -25.01 -18.66 9.05
N VAL A 22 -24.84 -19.05 7.78
CA VAL A 22 -23.81 -18.58 6.87
C VAL A 22 -24.44 -17.67 5.83
N ARG A 23 -23.87 -16.48 5.62
CA ARG A 23 -24.30 -15.50 4.62
C ARG A 23 -23.13 -15.18 3.71
N GLY A 24 -23.39 -14.99 2.41
CA GLY A 24 -22.36 -14.60 1.47
C GLY A 24 -22.80 -14.77 0.02
N TRP A 25 -21.80 -14.76 -0.83
CA TRP A 25 -21.97 -14.88 -2.27
C TRP A 25 -21.50 -16.24 -2.77
N VAL A 26 -22.30 -16.83 -3.64
CA VAL A 26 -21.98 -18.10 -4.31
C VAL A 26 -20.75 -17.92 -5.20
N ARG A 27 -19.74 -18.75 -4.97
CA ARG A 27 -18.55 -18.84 -5.82
C ARG A 27 -18.73 -19.89 -6.90
N THR A 28 -19.18 -21.08 -6.51
CA THR A 28 -19.46 -22.18 -7.40
C THR A 28 -20.58 -23.03 -6.84
N ARG A 29 -21.33 -23.73 -7.72
CA ARG A 29 -22.22 -24.80 -7.38
C ARG A 29 -21.87 -26.05 -8.20
N ARG A 30 -21.93 -27.21 -7.59
CA ARG A 30 -21.79 -28.52 -8.23
C ARG A 30 -22.88 -29.44 -7.75
N ASP A 31 -23.52 -30.09 -8.67
CA ASP A 31 -24.60 -31.00 -8.36
C ASP A 31 -24.10 -32.45 -8.46
N SER A 32 -24.47 -33.30 -7.47
CA SER A 32 -24.18 -34.71 -7.44
C SER A 32 -25.37 -35.51 -7.98
N LYS A 33 -25.09 -36.65 -8.62
CA LYS A 33 -26.12 -37.62 -9.03
C LYS A 33 -26.94 -38.18 -7.86
N ALA A 34 -26.45 -38.03 -6.63
CA ALA A 34 -27.16 -38.43 -5.41
C ALA A 34 -28.24 -37.42 -4.95
N GLY A 35 -28.50 -36.37 -5.72
CA GLY A 35 -29.48 -35.34 -5.34
C GLY A 35 -28.97 -34.39 -4.27
N ILE A 36 -27.71 -34.00 -4.33
CA ILE A 36 -27.06 -33.07 -3.40
C ILE A 36 -26.36 -31.99 -4.23
N SER A 37 -26.56 -30.72 -3.86
CA SER A 37 -25.79 -29.61 -4.40
C SER A 37 -24.73 -29.17 -3.39
N PHE A 38 -23.49 -29.02 -3.85
CA PHE A 38 -22.38 -28.43 -3.10
C PHE A 38 -22.22 -26.96 -3.52
N VAL A 39 -22.61 -26.07 -2.64
CA VAL A 39 -22.57 -24.62 -2.89
C VAL A 39 -21.41 -24.00 -2.10
N HIS A 40 -20.43 -23.42 -2.78
CA HIS A 40 -19.35 -22.70 -2.15
C HIS A 40 -19.78 -21.25 -1.91
N VAL A 41 -19.86 -20.85 -0.64
CA VAL A 41 -20.28 -19.51 -0.20
C VAL A 41 -19.10 -18.79 0.42
N SER A 42 -18.84 -17.57 -0.02
CA SER A 42 -17.79 -16.69 0.52
C SER A 42 -18.40 -15.40 1.04
N ASP A 43 -18.04 -15.05 2.27
CA ASP A 43 -18.35 -13.75 2.89
C ASP A 43 -17.16 -12.76 2.83
N GLY A 44 -16.04 -13.17 2.22
CA GLY A 44 -14.82 -12.37 2.10
C GLY A 44 -13.89 -12.40 3.31
N SER A 45 -14.29 -12.97 4.43
CA SER A 45 -13.52 -12.98 5.69
C SER A 45 -12.21 -13.78 5.62
N CYS A 46 -12.13 -14.80 4.73
CA CYS A 46 -10.95 -15.62 4.50
C CYS A 46 -10.83 -16.01 3.02
N PHE A 47 -9.73 -16.71 2.69
CA PHE A 47 -9.46 -17.15 1.31
C PHE A 47 -10.40 -18.27 0.87
N HIS A 48 -10.61 -19.26 1.73
CA HIS A 48 -11.41 -20.44 1.43
C HIS A 48 -12.91 -20.17 1.61
N PRO A 49 -13.78 -20.55 0.63
CA PRO A 49 -15.20 -20.46 0.80
C PRO A 49 -15.71 -21.58 1.74
N MET A 50 -16.84 -21.36 2.39
CA MET A 50 -17.57 -22.36 3.13
C MET A 50 -18.34 -23.27 2.17
N GLN A 51 -18.17 -24.59 2.25
CA GLN A 51 -19.00 -25.53 1.52
C GLN A 51 -20.33 -25.73 2.23
N VAL A 52 -21.41 -25.39 1.57
CA VAL A 52 -22.80 -25.66 1.98
C VAL A 52 -23.32 -26.88 1.20
N VAL A 53 -23.68 -27.94 1.92
CA VAL A 53 -24.25 -29.18 1.38
C VAL A 53 -25.76 -29.03 1.44
N ALA A 54 -26.40 -28.86 0.28
CA ALA A 54 -27.84 -28.66 0.12
C ALA A 54 -28.49 -29.95 -0.44
N PRO A 55 -29.24 -30.71 0.38
CA PRO A 55 -29.91 -31.92 -0.09
C PRO A 55 -31.16 -31.58 -0.91
N ASN A 56 -31.57 -32.51 -1.78
CA ASN A 56 -32.77 -32.36 -2.60
C ASN A 56 -34.11 -32.44 -1.82
N THR A 57 -34.03 -32.70 -0.50
CA THR A 57 -35.14 -32.63 0.42
C THR A 57 -35.53 -31.21 0.83
N LEU A 58 -34.71 -30.22 0.48
CA LEU A 58 -35.04 -28.80 0.72
C LEU A 58 -36.28 -28.42 -0.13
N PRO A 59 -37.27 -27.71 0.47
CA PRO A 59 -38.51 -27.38 -0.24
C PRO A 59 -38.30 -26.55 -1.52
N ASN A 60 -37.27 -25.72 -1.56
CA ASN A 60 -36.92 -24.84 -2.68
C ASN A 60 -35.75 -25.37 -3.54
N TYR A 61 -35.41 -26.66 -3.40
CA TYR A 61 -34.25 -27.23 -4.09
C TYR A 61 -34.32 -27.06 -5.61
N ALA A 62 -35.46 -27.48 -6.20
CA ALA A 62 -35.65 -27.44 -7.65
C ALA A 62 -35.78 -26.00 -8.19
N ASP A 63 -36.51 -25.15 -7.46
CA ASP A 63 -36.87 -23.81 -7.95
C ASP A 63 -35.82 -22.73 -7.66
N GLU A 64 -34.99 -22.91 -6.64
CA GLU A 64 -33.99 -21.95 -6.24
C GLU A 64 -32.56 -22.52 -6.23
N VAL A 65 -32.31 -23.63 -5.47
CA VAL A 65 -30.91 -24.12 -5.29
C VAL A 65 -30.30 -24.55 -6.63
N LEU A 66 -31.05 -25.26 -7.48
CA LEU A 66 -30.58 -25.66 -8.82
C LEU A 66 -30.43 -24.49 -9.81
N ARG A 67 -30.89 -23.30 -9.46
CA ARG A 67 -30.77 -22.09 -10.28
C ARG A 67 -29.65 -21.15 -9.80
N LEU A 68 -29.01 -21.45 -8.66
CA LEU A 68 -27.90 -20.64 -8.15
C LEU A 68 -26.74 -20.58 -9.15
N THR A 69 -26.30 -19.37 -9.44
CA THR A 69 -25.11 -19.07 -10.27
C THR A 69 -24.08 -18.33 -9.47
N THR A 70 -22.87 -18.26 -10.00
CA THR A 70 -21.80 -17.44 -9.41
C THR A 70 -22.28 -16.00 -9.23
N GLY A 71 -22.11 -15.45 -8.02
CA GLY A 71 -22.49 -14.09 -7.68
C GLY A 71 -23.84 -13.95 -6.99
N CYS A 72 -24.71 -14.97 -6.99
CA CYS A 72 -25.94 -14.94 -6.18
C CYS A 72 -25.63 -14.78 -4.70
N ALA A 73 -26.43 -13.99 -3.99
CA ALA A 73 -26.32 -13.84 -2.54
C ALA A 73 -27.25 -14.81 -1.83
N VAL A 74 -26.74 -15.52 -0.83
CA VAL A 74 -27.48 -16.56 -0.11
C VAL A 74 -27.34 -16.44 1.40
N GLU A 75 -28.36 -16.94 2.10
CA GLU A 75 -28.35 -17.23 3.53
C GLU A 75 -28.64 -18.72 3.69
N ALA A 76 -27.71 -19.45 4.30
CA ALA A 76 -27.87 -20.88 4.59
C ALA A 76 -27.88 -21.10 6.11
N LEU A 77 -28.86 -21.85 6.62
CA LEU A 77 -28.96 -22.32 7.99
C LEU A 77 -28.66 -23.82 8.02
N GLY A 78 -27.82 -24.23 8.95
CA GLY A 78 -27.45 -25.64 9.07
C GLY A 78 -26.49 -25.92 10.20
N VAL A 79 -26.03 -27.15 10.32
CA VAL A 79 -25.09 -27.64 11.32
C VAL A 79 -23.73 -27.81 10.65
N ILE A 80 -22.68 -27.39 11.36
CA ILE A 80 -21.29 -27.57 10.92
C ILE A 80 -20.79 -28.95 11.34
N VAL A 81 -20.27 -29.69 10.36
CA VAL A 81 -19.69 -31.02 10.56
C VAL A 81 -18.28 -31.09 9.97
N PRO A 82 -17.43 -32.02 10.45
CA PRO A 82 -16.15 -32.30 9.79
C PRO A 82 -16.41 -32.68 8.32
N SER A 83 -15.64 -32.07 7.39
CA SER A 83 -15.79 -32.39 5.98
C SER A 83 -15.07 -33.70 5.63
N PRO A 84 -15.71 -34.61 4.87
CA PRO A 84 -15.03 -35.78 4.32
C PRO A 84 -14.12 -35.45 3.14
N ALA A 85 -14.22 -34.23 2.58
CA ALA A 85 -13.44 -33.81 1.45
C ALA A 85 -12.05 -33.35 1.86
N LYS A 86 -11.04 -33.68 1.06
CA LYS A 86 -9.68 -33.17 1.27
C LYS A 86 -9.61 -31.66 1.02
N GLY A 87 -8.84 -30.96 1.84
CA GLY A 87 -8.55 -29.54 1.67
C GLY A 87 -9.54 -28.57 2.34
N GLN A 88 -10.55 -29.10 3.05
CA GLN A 88 -11.44 -28.29 3.89
C GLN A 88 -11.72 -28.99 5.22
N PRO A 89 -11.58 -28.30 6.37
CA PRO A 89 -11.79 -28.93 7.67
C PRO A 89 -13.26 -29.20 8.00
N PHE A 90 -14.14 -28.32 7.55
CA PHE A 90 -15.58 -28.34 7.88
C PHE A 90 -16.45 -28.07 6.67
N GLU A 91 -17.70 -28.52 6.75
CA GLU A 91 -18.78 -28.19 5.81
C GLU A 91 -20.09 -27.98 6.57
N MET A 92 -21.04 -27.28 5.98
CA MET A 92 -22.38 -27.08 6.52
C MET A 92 -23.35 -28.06 5.91
N GLN A 93 -24.04 -28.84 6.75
CA GLN A 93 -25.20 -29.58 6.35
C GLN A 93 -26.43 -28.66 6.47
N ALA A 94 -26.91 -28.17 5.33
CA ALA A 94 -27.96 -27.16 5.30
C ALA A 94 -29.36 -27.75 5.58
N SER A 95 -30.07 -27.09 6.48
CA SER A 95 -31.53 -27.32 6.68
C SER A 95 -32.39 -26.32 5.89
N THR A 96 -31.83 -25.14 5.57
CA THR A 96 -32.42 -24.15 4.66
C THR A 96 -31.35 -23.46 3.84
N VAL A 97 -31.66 -23.10 2.60
CA VAL A 97 -30.88 -22.19 1.76
C VAL A 97 -31.85 -21.18 1.16
N LYS A 98 -31.72 -19.93 1.52
CA LYS A 98 -32.53 -18.81 1.03
C LYS A 98 -31.74 -17.96 0.07
N VAL A 99 -32.30 -17.69 -1.10
CA VAL A 99 -31.68 -16.73 -2.04
C VAL A 99 -32.08 -15.31 -1.62
N ILE A 100 -31.11 -14.47 -1.34
CA ILE A 100 -31.29 -13.07 -0.94
C ILE A 100 -31.21 -12.15 -2.16
N GLY A 101 -30.32 -12.46 -3.10
CA GLY A 101 -30.15 -11.69 -4.32
C GLY A 101 -29.74 -12.60 -5.48
N TRP A 102 -30.46 -12.49 -6.55
CA TRP A 102 -30.18 -13.19 -7.81
C TRP A 102 -29.17 -12.41 -8.66
N VAL A 103 -28.44 -13.11 -9.51
CA VAL A 103 -27.79 -12.52 -10.68
C VAL A 103 -28.85 -12.58 -11.80
N GLU A 104 -29.33 -11.41 -12.22
CA GLU A 104 -30.44 -11.32 -13.20
C GLU A 104 -30.08 -11.94 -14.53
N ASP A 105 -28.90 -11.65 -15.05
CA ASP A 105 -28.37 -12.21 -16.29
C ASP A 105 -26.96 -12.82 -16.02
N PRO A 106 -26.90 -14.14 -15.78
CA PRO A 106 -25.63 -14.83 -15.55
C PRO A 106 -24.63 -14.75 -16.69
N ASP A 107 -25.10 -14.61 -17.93
CA ASP A 107 -24.21 -14.53 -19.11
C ASP A 107 -23.50 -13.21 -19.23
N SER A 108 -24.13 -12.12 -18.78
CA SER A 108 -23.53 -10.78 -18.73
C SER A 108 -22.71 -10.52 -17.47
N TYR A 109 -22.79 -11.38 -16.45
CA TYR A 109 -22.04 -11.20 -15.22
C TYR A 109 -20.53 -11.32 -15.46
N ALA A 110 -19.79 -10.23 -15.26
CA ALA A 110 -18.39 -10.11 -15.65
C ALA A 110 -17.45 -11.11 -14.92
N ILE A 111 -17.79 -11.50 -13.68
CA ILE A 111 -16.95 -12.40 -12.86
C ILE A 111 -17.45 -13.84 -13.00
N GLN A 112 -16.97 -14.51 -14.02
CA GLN A 112 -17.26 -15.90 -14.29
C GLN A 112 -16.33 -16.85 -13.49
N PRO A 113 -16.68 -18.14 -13.26
CA PRO A 113 -15.84 -19.12 -12.57
C PRO A 113 -14.70 -19.63 -13.48
N LYS A 114 -13.91 -18.69 -14.02
CA LYS A 114 -12.74 -18.92 -14.87
C LYS A 114 -11.63 -17.92 -14.54
N PRO A 115 -10.37 -18.17 -14.91
CA PRO A 115 -9.30 -17.19 -14.80
C PRO A 115 -9.63 -15.92 -15.59
N HIS A 116 -9.37 -14.75 -14.97
CA HIS A 116 -9.47 -13.44 -15.60
C HIS A 116 -8.09 -12.78 -15.60
N THR A 117 -7.77 -12.02 -16.65
CA THR A 117 -6.56 -11.20 -16.66
C THR A 117 -6.73 -10.00 -15.73
N LEU A 118 -5.62 -9.49 -15.18
CA LEU A 118 -5.66 -8.32 -14.31
C LEU A 118 -6.10 -7.07 -15.08
N GLU A 119 -5.76 -6.98 -16.37
CA GLU A 119 -6.20 -5.91 -17.28
C GLU A 119 -7.75 -5.87 -17.34
N PHE A 120 -8.36 -7.00 -17.65
CA PHE A 120 -9.83 -7.10 -17.66
C PHE A 120 -10.45 -6.72 -16.31
N LEU A 121 -9.83 -7.15 -15.20
CA LEU A 121 -10.33 -6.83 -13.86
C LEU A 121 -10.23 -5.33 -13.53
N ARG A 122 -9.33 -4.58 -14.15
CA ARG A 122 -9.27 -3.11 -14.03
C ARG A 122 -10.46 -2.43 -14.71
N ASP A 123 -10.93 -2.98 -15.84
CA ASP A 123 -12.09 -2.45 -16.55
C ASP A 123 -13.40 -2.63 -15.78
N VAL A 124 -13.46 -3.66 -14.93
CA VAL A 124 -14.60 -3.97 -14.06
C VAL A 124 -14.24 -3.80 -12.58
N ALA A 125 -13.56 -2.70 -12.25
CA ALA A 125 -12.99 -2.48 -10.92
C ALA A 125 -14.02 -2.57 -9.78
N HIS A 126 -15.28 -2.21 -10.01
CA HIS A 126 -16.39 -2.32 -9.05
C HIS A 126 -16.82 -3.78 -8.76
N LEU A 127 -16.53 -4.74 -9.64
CA LEU A 127 -16.84 -6.17 -9.44
C LEU A 127 -15.61 -7.01 -9.10
N ARG A 128 -14.39 -6.53 -9.40
CA ARG A 128 -13.18 -7.31 -9.21
C ARG A 128 -12.91 -7.78 -7.76
N PRO A 129 -13.43 -7.13 -6.67
CA PRO A 129 -13.27 -7.64 -5.32
C PRO A 129 -13.89 -9.02 -5.10
N ARG A 130 -14.82 -9.44 -5.97
CA ARG A 130 -15.43 -10.76 -5.94
C ARG A 130 -14.52 -11.88 -6.46
N THR A 131 -13.34 -11.57 -6.96
CA THR A 131 -12.32 -12.56 -7.39
C THR A 131 -11.42 -12.98 -6.24
N ASN A 132 -10.83 -14.18 -6.34
CA ASN A 132 -9.88 -14.67 -5.32
C ASN A 132 -8.66 -13.75 -5.21
N VAL A 133 -8.09 -13.33 -6.35
CA VAL A 133 -6.87 -12.49 -6.36
C VAL A 133 -7.09 -11.13 -5.69
N ILE A 134 -8.14 -10.40 -6.05
CA ILE A 134 -8.39 -9.08 -5.48
C ILE A 134 -8.94 -9.18 -4.05
N GLY A 135 -9.72 -10.22 -3.74
CA GLY A 135 -10.11 -10.52 -2.36
C GLY A 135 -8.89 -10.77 -1.45
N ALA A 136 -7.93 -11.57 -1.91
CA ALA A 136 -6.69 -11.83 -1.20
C ALA A 136 -5.84 -10.55 -1.05
N VAL A 137 -5.67 -9.76 -2.13
CA VAL A 137 -5.00 -8.44 -2.07
C VAL A 137 -5.64 -7.54 -1.01
N THR A 138 -6.97 -7.49 -0.97
CA THR A 138 -7.68 -6.62 -0.01
C THR A 138 -7.42 -7.03 1.43
N ARG A 139 -7.42 -8.36 1.73
CA ARG A 139 -7.09 -8.87 3.07
C ARG A 139 -5.63 -8.64 3.43
N VAL A 140 -4.69 -8.84 2.50
CA VAL A 140 -3.27 -8.52 2.69
C VAL A 140 -3.09 -7.03 2.97
N ARG A 141 -3.68 -6.16 2.14
CA ARG A 141 -3.66 -4.70 2.32
C ARG A 141 -4.18 -4.29 3.70
N HIS A 142 -5.32 -4.85 4.12
CA HIS A 142 -5.87 -4.61 5.46
C HIS A 142 -4.90 -5.03 6.57
N THR A 143 -4.34 -6.24 6.49
CA THR A 143 -3.41 -6.76 7.51
C THR A 143 -2.12 -5.93 7.58
N ILE A 144 -1.55 -5.53 6.45
CA ILE A 144 -0.39 -4.62 6.41
C ILE A 144 -0.72 -3.28 7.08
N ALA A 145 -1.89 -2.68 6.77
CA ALA A 145 -2.29 -1.42 7.40
C ALA A 145 -2.42 -1.54 8.92
N GLN A 146 -3.07 -2.61 9.41
CA GLN A 146 -3.19 -2.87 10.85
C GLN A 146 -1.84 -3.14 11.52
N ALA A 147 -0.94 -3.87 10.84
CA ALA A 147 0.42 -4.12 11.33
C ALA A 147 1.21 -2.81 11.49
N ILE A 148 1.10 -1.90 10.53
CA ILE A 148 1.73 -0.58 10.59
C ILE A 148 1.21 0.23 11.79
N HIS A 149 -0.12 0.32 11.97
CA HIS A 149 -0.69 1.04 13.11
C HIS A 149 -0.28 0.42 14.45
N ARG A 150 -0.31 -0.91 14.59
CA ARG A 150 0.15 -1.61 15.81
C ARG A 150 1.63 -1.35 16.09
N PHE A 151 2.48 -1.44 15.05
CA PHE A 151 3.90 -1.17 15.21
C PHE A 151 4.17 0.21 15.79
N PHE A 152 3.56 1.23 15.23
CA PHE A 152 3.78 2.60 15.69
C PHE A 152 3.19 2.87 17.07
N ASP A 153 2.00 2.34 17.38
CA ASP A 153 1.37 2.45 18.70
C ASP A 153 2.24 1.79 19.78
N ASP A 154 2.70 0.56 19.54
CA ASP A 154 3.56 -0.20 20.45
C ASP A 154 4.93 0.49 20.70
N HIS A 155 5.39 1.33 19.75
CA HIS A 155 6.63 2.11 19.89
C HIS A 155 6.42 3.54 20.40
N GLY A 156 5.19 3.88 20.79
CA GLY A 156 4.83 5.17 21.38
C GLY A 156 4.74 6.32 20.39
N PHE A 157 4.42 6.03 19.14
CA PHE A 157 4.15 7.05 18.13
C PHE A 157 2.70 7.50 18.16
N VAL A 158 2.46 8.77 17.93
CA VAL A 158 1.12 9.36 17.79
C VAL A 158 0.78 9.49 16.30
N TRP A 159 -0.37 8.96 15.90
CA TRP A 159 -0.89 9.15 14.55
C TRP A 159 -1.45 10.57 14.37
N VAL A 160 -0.95 11.29 13.38
CA VAL A 160 -1.34 12.67 13.05
C VAL A 160 -1.95 12.70 11.64
N ASN A 161 -3.16 13.25 11.53
CA ASN A 161 -3.81 13.46 10.24
C ASN A 161 -3.35 14.80 9.64
N THR A 162 -2.42 14.74 8.70
CA THR A 162 -1.98 15.91 7.95
C THR A 162 -2.99 16.28 6.86
N PRO A 163 -3.12 17.57 6.50
CA PRO A 163 -4.06 17.98 5.46
C PRO A 163 -3.65 17.46 4.08
N ILE A 164 -4.63 17.06 3.28
CA ILE A 164 -4.42 16.65 1.88
C ILE A 164 -4.52 17.84 0.91
N ILE A 165 -5.12 18.95 1.32
CA ILE A 165 -5.12 20.21 0.57
C ILE A 165 -4.05 21.12 1.20
N THR A 166 -3.12 21.56 0.38
CA THR A 166 -1.96 22.35 0.82
C THR A 166 -1.70 23.51 -0.12
N SER A 167 -1.07 24.55 0.39
CA SER A 167 -0.48 25.62 -0.41
C SER A 167 1.04 25.49 -0.56
N SER A 168 1.65 24.44 0.00
CA SER A 168 3.10 24.21 0.01
C SER A 168 3.45 22.96 -0.78
N ASP A 169 4.51 23.03 -1.59
CA ASP A 169 5.10 21.90 -2.27
C ASP A 169 6.23 21.31 -1.40
N ALA A 170 6.02 20.12 -0.86
CA ALA A 170 7.00 19.45 0.00
C ALA A 170 8.26 19.01 -0.76
N GLU A 171 8.14 18.70 -2.05
CA GLU A 171 9.25 18.23 -2.88
C GLU A 171 9.91 19.35 -3.69
N GLY A 172 9.23 20.49 -3.86
CA GLY A 172 9.75 21.68 -4.53
C GLY A 172 9.84 21.60 -6.05
N ALA A 173 9.34 20.54 -6.66
CA ALA A 173 9.36 20.30 -8.11
C ALA A 173 8.26 19.34 -8.57
N GLY A 174 7.29 19.02 -7.69
CA GLY A 174 6.22 18.06 -7.99
C GLY A 174 5.21 18.62 -8.99
N GLU A 175 4.77 17.79 -9.93
CA GLU A 175 3.56 18.07 -10.69
C GLU A 175 2.34 17.90 -9.77
N LEU A 176 1.72 19.03 -9.40
CA LEU A 176 0.65 19.07 -8.41
C LEU A 176 -0.72 19.12 -9.07
N PHE A 177 -1.68 18.39 -8.54
CA PHE A 177 -3.09 18.60 -8.86
C PHE A 177 -3.60 19.86 -8.16
N ARG A 178 -4.03 20.85 -8.96
CA ARG A 178 -4.62 22.07 -8.39
C ARG A 178 -6.02 21.83 -7.86
N VAL A 179 -6.30 22.37 -6.67
CA VAL A 179 -7.64 22.40 -6.07
C VAL A 179 -8.18 23.82 -6.18
N SER A 180 -9.29 23.98 -6.87
CA SER A 180 -9.90 25.29 -7.11
C SER A 180 -11.41 25.15 -7.26
N THR A 181 -12.15 26.17 -6.82
CA THR A 181 -13.59 26.34 -7.04
C THR A 181 -13.90 27.43 -8.08
N LEU A 182 -12.88 28.00 -8.70
CA LEU A 182 -13.06 29.02 -9.74
C LEU A 182 -13.71 28.41 -10.99
N ASP A 183 -14.59 29.19 -11.62
CA ASP A 183 -15.16 28.81 -12.90
C ASP A 183 -14.07 28.83 -13.99
N LEU A 184 -13.73 27.66 -14.51
CA LEU A 184 -12.70 27.50 -15.55
C LEU A 184 -13.05 28.20 -16.87
N THR A 185 -14.33 28.51 -17.11
CA THR A 185 -14.78 29.23 -18.30
C THR A 185 -14.71 30.75 -18.14
N ASN A 186 -14.63 31.25 -16.88
CA ASN A 186 -14.61 32.69 -16.57
C ASN A 186 -13.67 32.96 -15.38
N LEU A 187 -12.38 32.77 -15.60
CA LEU A 187 -11.36 32.93 -14.54
C LEU A 187 -11.17 34.40 -14.15
N PRO A 188 -11.28 34.79 -12.88
CA PRO A 188 -10.93 36.12 -12.42
C PRO A 188 -9.44 36.40 -12.65
N ARG A 189 -9.10 37.65 -12.99
CA ARG A 189 -7.73 38.04 -13.28
C ARG A 189 -7.31 39.28 -12.50
N THR A 190 -6.02 39.26 -12.13
CA THR A 190 -5.35 40.44 -11.55
C THR A 190 -5.13 41.51 -12.63
N PRO A 191 -4.80 42.75 -12.26
CA PRO A 191 -4.47 43.80 -13.24
C PRO A 191 -3.33 43.41 -14.20
N GLU A 192 -2.43 42.52 -13.78
CA GLU A 192 -1.31 41.99 -14.57
C GLU A 192 -1.73 40.83 -15.48
N GLY A 193 -3.02 40.43 -15.47
CA GLY A 193 -3.56 39.35 -16.30
C GLY A 193 -3.36 37.93 -15.79
N LYS A 194 -2.77 37.74 -14.58
CA LYS A 194 -2.66 36.45 -13.92
C LYS A 194 -4.00 36.01 -13.33
N ILE A 195 -4.18 34.72 -13.06
CA ILE A 195 -5.36 34.24 -12.33
C ILE A 195 -5.35 34.83 -10.92
N ASP A 196 -6.47 35.42 -10.50
CA ASP A 196 -6.63 35.99 -9.17
C ASP A 196 -7.16 34.97 -8.18
N PHE A 197 -6.23 34.20 -7.59
CA PHE A 197 -6.56 33.20 -6.58
C PHE A 197 -7.04 33.79 -5.24
N ALA A 198 -6.96 35.12 -5.03
CA ALA A 198 -7.58 35.76 -3.86
C ALA A 198 -9.12 35.62 -3.87
N GLN A 199 -9.71 35.38 -5.05
CA GLN A 199 -11.14 35.11 -5.24
C GLN A 199 -11.50 33.62 -5.16
N ASP A 200 -10.53 32.71 -5.04
CA ASP A 200 -10.77 31.29 -4.85
C ASP A 200 -11.15 30.96 -3.40
N PHE A 201 -11.68 29.75 -3.16
CA PHE A 201 -12.22 29.32 -1.88
C PHE A 201 -11.25 29.54 -0.71
N PHE A 202 -9.97 29.21 -0.88
CA PHE A 202 -8.95 29.37 0.15
C PHE A 202 -8.22 30.75 0.12
N GLY A 203 -8.61 31.65 -0.76
CA GLY A 203 -7.96 32.95 -0.93
C GLY A 203 -6.52 32.88 -1.41
N ARG A 204 -6.08 31.75 -1.92
CA ARG A 204 -4.75 31.46 -2.47
C ARG A 204 -4.77 30.21 -3.34
N GLU A 205 -3.71 30.04 -4.13
CA GLU A 205 -3.51 28.81 -4.88
C GLU A 205 -3.29 27.62 -3.96
N THR A 206 -4.02 26.50 -4.19
CA THR A 206 -3.95 25.28 -3.41
C THR A 206 -3.89 24.05 -4.29
N PHE A 207 -3.34 22.97 -3.72
CA PHE A 207 -3.05 21.71 -4.41
C PHE A 207 -3.40 20.52 -3.54
N LEU A 208 -3.51 19.33 -4.16
CA LEU A 208 -3.44 18.07 -3.44
C LEU A 208 -1.99 17.78 -3.07
N THR A 209 -1.76 17.34 -1.84
CA THR A 209 -0.42 17.14 -1.30
C THR A 209 0.33 15.98 -1.96
N VAL A 210 1.64 16.11 -2.12
CA VAL A 210 2.55 15.02 -2.52
C VAL A 210 3.12 14.27 -1.33
N SER A 211 3.06 14.85 -0.11
CA SER A 211 3.59 14.29 1.14
C SER A 211 3.03 15.05 2.35
N GLY A 212 2.79 14.35 3.44
CA GLY A 212 2.43 14.95 4.72
C GLY A 212 3.63 15.37 5.58
N GLN A 213 4.86 15.12 5.12
CA GLN A 213 6.10 15.27 5.90
C GLN A 213 6.23 16.63 6.55
N LEU A 214 6.19 17.72 5.78
CA LEU A 214 6.47 19.06 6.32
C LEU A 214 5.48 19.44 7.43
N ASN A 215 4.21 19.04 7.29
CA ASN A 215 3.19 19.29 8.30
C ASN A 215 3.39 18.42 9.54
N VAL A 216 3.74 17.13 9.37
CA VAL A 216 3.93 16.23 10.52
C VAL A 216 5.21 16.54 11.30
N GLU A 217 6.23 17.14 10.69
CA GLU A 217 7.42 17.64 11.39
C GLU A 217 7.04 18.66 12.49
N THR A 218 5.99 19.47 12.29
CA THR A 218 5.51 20.42 13.32
C THR A 218 5.09 19.69 14.60
N TYR A 219 4.41 18.55 14.44
CA TYR A 219 4.00 17.72 15.57
C TYR A 219 5.15 16.88 16.13
N CYS A 220 6.10 16.46 15.29
CA CYS A 220 7.32 15.79 15.73
C CYS A 220 8.10 16.64 16.75
N LEU A 221 8.29 17.94 16.44
CA LEU A 221 9.00 18.88 17.31
C LEU A 221 8.22 19.32 18.56
N ALA A 222 7.07 18.69 18.81
CA ALA A 222 6.27 18.87 20.02
C ALA A 222 6.00 17.55 20.75
N LEU A 223 5.78 16.44 20.01
CA LEU A 223 5.36 15.13 20.53
C LEU A 223 6.45 14.06 20.40
N SER A 224 7.59 14.37 19.82
CA SER A 224 8.80 13.55 19.65
C SER A 224 8.68 12.39 18.67
N LYS A 225 7.59 11.60 18.70
CA LYS A 225 7.37 10.44 17.83
C LYS A 225 5.99 10.51 17.23
N VAL A 226 5.92 10.76 15.94
CA VAL A 226 4.65 10.90 15.22
C VAL A 226 4.72 10.18 13.88
N TYR A 227 3.57 9.85 13.32
CA TYR A 227 3.50 9.40 11.94
C TYR A 227 2.20 9.88 11.29
N THR A 228 2.22 10.04 9.98
CA THR A 228 1.02 10.18 9.17
C THR A 228 0.84 8.95 8.28
N PHE A 229 -0.38 8.56 8.05
CA PHE A 229 -0.76 7.50 7.12
C PHE A 229 -1.96 8.03 6.33
N GLY A 230 -1.70 8.52 5.14
CA GLY A 230 -2.70 9.23 4.36
C GLY A 230 -2.48 9.19 2.85
N PRO A 231 -3.47 9.65 2.08
CA PRO A 231 -3.37 9.74 0.64
C PRO A 231 -2.41 10.84 0.22
N THR A 232 -1.67 10.57 -0.86
CA THR A 232 -0.78 11.50 -1.54
C THR A 232 -1.04 11.48 -3.03
N PHE A 233 -0.70 12.57 -3.74
CA PHE A 233 -1.10 12.79 -5.12
C PHE A 233 0.06 13.31 -5.94
N ARG A 234 0.25 12.76 -7.14
CA ARG A 234 1.27 13.23 -8.10
C ARG A 234 0.64 13.31 -9.48
N ALA A 235 0.71 14.47 -10.12
CA ALA A 235 0.15 14.72 -11.45
C ALA A 235 1.12 14.32 -12.58
N GLU A 236 2.10 13.48 -12.29
CA GLU A 236 3.08 13.00 -13.26
C GLU A 236 2.40 12.21 -14.39
N ASN A 237 2.70 12.56 -15.63
CA ASN A 237 2.21 11.85 -16.80
C ASN A 237 3.04 10.56 -17.03
N SER A 238 2.97 9.64 -16.07
CA SER A 238 3.69 8.37 -16.09
C SER A 238 2.74 7.18 -16.17
N ASN A 239 2.92 6.32 -17.17
CA ASN A 239 2.13 5.11 -17.39
C ASN A 239 2.85 3.82 -17.01
N THR A 240 3.85 3.87 -16.14
CA THR A 240 4.56 2.67 -15.69
C THR A 240 3.73 1.82 -14.72
N SER A 241 4.16 0.59 -14.49
CA SER A 241 3.53 -0.33 -13.50
C SER A 241 3.76 0.08 -12.04
N ARG A 242 4.58 1.10 -11.78
CA ARG A 242 4.99 1.55 -10.44
C ARG A 242 4.38 2.89 -10.04
N HIS A 243 3.63 3.58 -10.94
CA HIS A 243 3.09 4.92 -10.71
C HIS A 243 1.56 4.92 -10.64
N LEU A 244 1.06 5.68 -9.70
CA LEU A 244 -0.34 6.05 -9.52
C LEU A 244 -0.39 7.56 -9.29
N ALA A 245 -1.47 8.19 -9.74
CA ALA A 245 -1.73 9.61 -9.46
C ALA A 245 -2.24 9.85 -8.02
N GLU A 246 -2.84 8.82 -7.41
CA GLU A 246 -3.27 8.78 -6.01
C GLU A 246 -2.77 7.48 -5.39
N PHE A 247 -2.06 7.58 -4.27
CA PHE A 247 -1.51 6.46 -3.51
C PHE A 247 -1.39 6.83 -2.03
N TRP A 248 -1.02 5.87 -1.17
CA TRP A 248 -0.94 6.10 0.27
C TRP A 248 0.50 6.06 0.74
N MET A 249 0.85 7.00 1.63
CA MET A 249 2.17 7.08 2.26
C MET A 249 2.07 6.89 3.76
N ILE A 250 3.07 6.23 4.33
CA ILE A 250 3.32 6.17 5.76
C ILE A 250 4.59 6.96 6.01
N GLU A 251 4.49 8.02 6.81
CA GLU A 251 5.56 8.99 6.99
C GLU A 251 5.79 9.25 8.49
N PRO A 252 6.61 8.42 9.17
CA PRO A 252 7.03 8.66 10.54
C PRO A 252 8.09 9.75 10.62
N GLU A 253 8.07 10.51 11.73
CA GLU A 253 9.09 11.48 12.12
C GLU A 253 9.45 11.29 13.60
N ILE A 254 10.74 11.29 13.91
CA ILE A 254 11.30 11.09 15.25
C ILE A 254 12.25 12.22 15.61
N ALA A 255 11.99 12.88 16.75
CA ALA A 255 12.85 13.88 17.32
C ALA A 255 13.99 13.24 18.13
N PHE A 256 15.10 13.98 18.29
CA PHE A 256 16.32 13.53 18.97
C PHE A 256 16.94 12.28 18.32
N ALA A 257 16.79 12.15 17.00
CA ALA A 257 17.25 11.00 16.23
C ALA A 257 18.10 11.43 15.03
N ASP A 258 19.07 10.62 14.70
CA ASP A 258 19.92 10.77 13.54
C ASP A 258 19.54 9.83 12.40
N LEU A 259 20.33 9.82 11.33
CA LEU A 259 20.12 8.95 10.17
C LEU A 259 20.22 7.47 10.53
N SER A 260 21.07 7.08 11.50
CA SER A 260 21.24 5.69 11.93
C SER A 260 20.01 5.17 12.69
N ASP A 261 19.43 6.02 13.56
CA ASP A 261 18.18 5.73 14.26
C ASP A 261 17.03 5.54 13.27
N ASN A 262 16.96 6.42 12.28
CA ASN A 262 15.96 6.35 11.21
C ASN A 262 16.06 5.07 10.40
N ALA A 263 17.28 4.65 10.05
CA ALA A 263 17.55 3.40 9.35
C ALA A 263 17.13 2.18 10.17
N GLY A 264 17.38 2.21 11.49
CA GLY A 264 16.94 1.15 12.42
C GLY A 264 15.42 1.04 12.52
N LEU A 265 14.71 2.17 12.58
CA LEU A 265 13.25 2.19 12.59
C LEU A 265 12.66 1.64 11.29
N ALA A 266 13.21 2.02 10.13
CA ALA A 266 12.76 1.54 8.82
C ALA A 266 12.93 0.02 8.68
N GLU A 267 14.08 -0.53 9.09
CA GLU A 267 14.33 -1.98 9.13
C GLU A 267 13.34 -2.70 10.03
N ALA A 268 13.14 -2.20 11.26
CA ALA A 268 12.23 -2.80 12.23
C ALA A 268 10.79 -2.83 11.73
N LEU A 269 10.32 -1.72 11.11
CA LEU A 269 8.98 -1.63 10.53
C LEU A 269 8.75 -2.64 9.41
N LEU A 270 9.67 -2.75 8.45
CA LEU A 270 9.52 -3.71 7.34
C LEU A 270 9.50 -5.16 7.84
N LYS A 271 10.38 -5.49 8.77
CA LYS A 271 10.40 -6.83 9.40
C LYS A 271 9.10 -7.12 10.13
N HIS A 272 8.55 -6.15 10.87
CA HIS A 272 7.29 -6.31 11.57
C HIS A 272 6.12 -6.54 10.60
N ILE A 273 6.02 -5.74 9.54
CA ILE A 273 4.98 -5.85 8.52
C ILE A 273 4.97 -7.27 7.93
N PHE A 274 6.11 -7.75 7.44
CA PHE A 274 6.16 -9.04 6.74
C PHE A 274 6.01 -10.23 7.69
N ARG A 275 6.56 -10.15 8.90
CA ARG A 275 6.34 -11.19 9.93
C ARG A 275 4.87 -11.32 10.29
N THR A 276 4.18 -10.19 10.50
CA THR A 276 2.75 -10.16 10.80
C THR A 276 1.92 -10.72 9.65
N LEU A 277 2.23 -10.32 8.41
CA LEU A 277 1.52 -10.80 7.23
C LEU A 277 1.64 -12.32 7.07
N LEU A 278 2.85 -12.85 7.18
CA LEU A 278 3.10 -14.31 7.07
C LEU A 278 2.39 -15.11 8.17
N ALA A 279 2.29 -14.55 9.37
CA ALA A 279 1.59 -15.19 10.48
C ALA A 279 0.06 -15.13 10.38
N GLU A 280 -0.49 -13.99 9.96
CA GLU A 280 -1.94 -13.75 10.01
C GLU A 280 -2.69 -14.12 8.71
N ARG A 281 -1.98 -14.27 7.58
CA ARG A 281 -2.58 -14.53 6.25
C ARG A 281 -1.93 -15.69 5.49
N PRO A 282 -1.70 -16.85 6.13
CA PRO A 282 -1.00 -17.95 5.49
C PRO A 282 -1.69 -18.46 4.22
N ASP A 283 -3.03 -18.55 4.19
CA ASP A 283 -3.77 -19.04 3.03
C ASP A 283 -3.72 -18.06 1.84
N ASP A 284 -3.87 -16.75 2.12
CA ASP A 284 -3.74 -15.71 1.09
C ASP A 284 -2.32 -15.71 0.54
N MET A 285 -1.31 -15.83 1.39
CA MET A 285 0.10 -15.87 0.97
C MET A 285 0.45 -17.13 0.20
N ALA A 286 -0.10 -18.28 0.58
CA ALA A 286 0.06 -19.54 -0.19
C ALA A 286 -0.52 -19.39 -1.61
N PHE A 287 -1.66 -18.72 -1.76
CA PHE A 287 -2.23 -18.43 -3.07
C PHE A 287 -1.29 -17.55 -3.92
N PHE A 288 -0.70 -16.50 -3.35
CA PHE A 288 0.24 -15.65 -4.08
C PHE A 288 1.50 -16.41 -4.47
N ASP A 289 2.03 -17.24 -3.58
CA ASP A 289 3.23 -18.08 -3.83
C ASP A 289 2.98 -19.10 -4.94
N GLU A 290 1.80 -19.70 -4.99
CA GLU A 290 1.45 -20.71 -5.99
C GLU A 290 1.08 -20.10 -7.35
N ARG A 291 0.37 -18.98 -7.36
CA ARG A 291 -0.33 -18.48 -8.56
C ARG A 291 0.21 -17.19 -9.15
N ILE A 292 0.93 -16.39 -8.39
CA ILE A 292 1.38 -15.05 -8.81
C ILE A 292 2.90 -14.99 -8.91
N GLU A 293 3.61 -15.17 -7.80
CA GLU A 293 5.08 -15.12 -7.76
C GLU A 293 5.60 -16.28 -6.89
N ARG A 294 6.07 -17.33 -7.56
CA ARG A 294 6.63 -18.48 -6.86
C ARG A 294 7.84 -18.06 -6.03
N GLY A 295 7.83 -18.39 -4.74
CA GLY A 295 8.88 -18.06 -3.79
C GLY A 295 8.65 -16.72 -3.06
N VAL A 296 7.49 -16.06 -3.20
CA VAL A 296 7.20 -14.80 -2.52
C VAL A 296 7.24 -14.95 -1.00
N ILE A 297 6.77 -16.09 -0.46
CA ILE A 297 6.85 -16.38 0.99
C ILE A 297 8.32 -16.44 1.45
N ALA A 298 9.15 -17.17 0.73
CA ALA A 298 10.59 -17.28 1.05
C ALA A 298 11.32 -15.94 0.92
N LYS A 299 10.94 -15.12 -0.07
CA LYS A 299 11.45 -13.76 -0.24
C LYS A 299 11.12 -12.89 0.98
N LEU A 300 9.88 -12.86 1.44
CA LEU A 300 9.48 -12.09 2.61
C LEU A 300 10.12 -12.63 3.92
N GLN A 301 10.21 -13.94 4.07
CA GLN A 301 10.91 -14.55 5.20
C GLN A 301 12.39 -14.14 5.21
N GLY A 302 13.03 -14.09 4.03
CA GLY A 302 14.41 -13.60 3.89
C GLY A 302 14.59 -12.16 4.37
N ILE A 303 13.61 -11.25 4.14
CA ILE A 303 13.62 -9.90 4.70
C ILE A 303 13.53 -9.92 6.23
N VAL A 304 12.62 -10.74 6.77
CA VAL A 304 12.39 -10.85 8.22
C VAL A 304 13.65 -11.34 8.95
N ASP A 305 14.37 -12.29 8.36
CA ASP A 305 15.51 -12.98 8.99
C ASP A 305 16.85 -12.27 8.72
N SER A 306 16.91 -11.39 7.71
CA SER A 306 18.16 -10.69 7.35
C SER A 306 18.41 -9.49 8.25
N GLU A 307 19.66 -9.23 8.56
CA GLU A 307 20.14 -7.92 8.96
C GLU A 307 20.41 -7.09 7.71
N PHE A 308 19.88 -5.84 7.64
CA PHE A 308 20.05 -4.97 6.47
C PHE A 308 21.45 -4.40 6.42
N VAL A 309 22.08 -4.46 5.25
CA VAL A 309 23.40 -3.87 5.04
C VAL A 309 23.26 -2.35 5.00
N ARG A 310 24.00 -1.66 5.84
CA ARG A 310 24.17 -0.20 5.73
C ARG A 310 25.37 0.10 4.85
N MET A 311 25.16 0.88 3.79
CA MET A 311 26.15 1.14 2.74
C MET A 311 26.15 2.63 2.41
N ASP A 312 27.33 3.23 2.39
CA ASP A 312 27.48 4.60 1.91
C ASP A 312 27.24 4.68 0.39
N TYR A 313 26.60 5.76 -0.10
CA TYR A 313 26.35 5.97 -1.52
C TYR A 313 27.64 5.90 -2.34
N SER A 314 28.73 6.51 -1.84
CA SER A 314 30.02 6.48 -2.52
C SER A 314 30.60 5.05 -2.63
N GLU A 315 30.30 4.19 -1.67
CA GLU A 315 30.65 2.78 -1.73
C GLU A 315 29.79 2.03 -2.76
N ALA A 316 28.48 2.27 -2.77
CA ALA A 316 27.57 1.68 -3.77
C ALA A 316 28.01 2.04 -5.19
N VAL A 317 28.35 3.31 -5.47
CA VAL A 317 28.88 3.74 -6.78
C VAL A 317 30.16 3.00 -7.13
N ARG A 318 31.13 2.89 -6.21
CA ARG A 318 32.38 2.14 -6.46
C ARG A 318 32.15 0.67 -6.76
N ILE A 319 31.17 0.04 -6.10
CA ILE A 319 30.78 -1.36 -6.37
C ILE A 319 30.22 -1.48 -7.80
N LEU A 320 29.33 -0.58 -8.18
CA LEU A 320 28.72 -0.54 -9.52
C LEU A 320 29.75 -0.31 -10.62
N GLU A 321 30.66 0.68 -10.43
CA GLU A 321 31.75 0.99 -11.38
C GLU A 321 32.73 -0.20 -11.59
N ARG A 322 32.97 -1.00 -10.54
CA ARG A 322 33.84 -2.17 -10.61
C ARG A 322 33.11 -3.42 -11.12
N SER A 323 31.78 -3.35 -11.26
CA SER A 323 31.01 -4.47 -11.78
C SER A 323 31.35 -4.73 -13.25
N LYS A 324 31.20 -5.97 -13.68
CA LYS A 324 31.35 -6.34 -15.10
C LYS A 324 30.03 -6.23 -15.88
N GLN A 325 28.97 -5.77 -15.23
CA GLN A 325 27.65 -5.61 -15.82
C GLN A 325 27.61 -4.34 -16.67
N ALA A 326 27.09 -4.46 -17.88
CA ALA A 326 26.75 -3.29 -18.67
C ALA A 326 25.40 -2.76 -18.19
N PHE A 327 25.37 -1.53 -17.70
CA PHE A 327 24.15 -0.82 -17.30
C PHE A 327 23.65 0.03 -18.47
N GLU A 328 22.34 0.18 -18.57
CA GLU A 328 21.69 1.10 -19.52
C GLU A 328 22.05 2.56 -19.18
N PHE A 329 22.05 2.89 -17.89
CA PHE A 329 22.42 4.20 -17.38
C PHE A 329 23.86 4.19 -16.85
N PRO A 330 24.77 5.04 -17.41
CA PRO A 330 26.17 5.06 -16.99
C PRO A 330 26.35 5.42 -15.52
N VAL A 331 27.14 4.62 -14.80
CA VAL A 331 27.43 4.82 -13.38
C VAL A 331 28.52 5.88 -13.24
N LYS A 332 28.25 6.90 -12.43
CA LYS A 332 29.23 7.88 -11.95
C LYS A 332 28.76 8.49 -10.63
N TRP A 333 29.68 8.96 -9.82
CA TRP A 333 29.30 9.69 -8.60
C TRP A 333 28.47 10.95 -8.93
N GLY A 334 27.37 11.16 -8.18
CA GLY A 334 26.48 12.31 -8.36
C GLY A 334 25.21 12.00 -9.16
N ILE A 335 25.03 10.77 -9.66
CA ILE A 335 23.77 10.36 -10.30
C ILE A 335 22.74 9.89 -9.28
N ASP A 336 21.48 9.97 -9.65
CA ASP A 336 20.42 9.22 -8.96
C ASP A 336 20.50 7.75 -9.40
N LEU A 337 20.50 6.81 -8.41
CA LEU A 337 20.59 5.39 -8.70
C LEU A 337 19.31 4.92 -9.39
N GLN A 338 19.46 4.31 -10.54
CA GLN A 338 18.34 3.74 -11.29
C GLN A 338 18.02 2.34 -10.79
N SER A 339 16.81 1.86 -11.06
CA SER A 339 16.34 0.53 -10.61
C SER A 339 17.30 -0.62 -10.94
N GLU A 340 18.05 -0.56 -12.06
CA GLU A 340 19.05 -1.57 -12.41
C GLU A 340 20.26 -1.54 -11.46
N HIS A 341 20.68 -0.34 -11.02
CA HIS A 341 21.75 -0.15 -10.04
C HIS A 341 21.35 -0.69 -8.67
N GLU A 342 20.15 -0.34 -8.21
CA GLU A 342 19.59 -0.78 -6.93
C GLU A 342 19.45 -2.30 -6.86
N ARG A 343 18.97 -2.91 -7.95
CA ARG A 343 18.86 -4.37 -8.06
C ARG A 343 20.22 -5.04 -8.05
N TYR A 344 21.21 -4.49 -8.75
CA TYR A 344 22.55 -5.04 -8.70
C TYR A 344 23.12 -5.06 -7.28
N VAL A 345 22.99 -3.92 -6.56
CA VAL A 345 23.47 -3.79 -5.17
C VAL A 345 22.80 -4.80 -4.25
N THR A 346 21.48 -4.98 -4.36
CA THR A 346 20.71 -5.88 -3.48
C THR A 346 20.80 -7.37 -3.89
N GLU A 347 20.69 -7.67 -5.19
CA GLU A 347 20.52 -9.06 -5.69
C GLU A 347 21.85 -9.74 -6.03
N GLN A 348 22.82 -8.98 -6.55
CA GLN A 348 24.09 -9.53 -7.01
C GLN A 348 25.20 -9.34 -5.97
N HIS A 349 25.31 -8.14 -5.40
CA HIS A 349 26.37 -7.82 -4.46
C HIS A 349 26.05 -8.28 -3.04
N ALA A 350 25.05 -7.69 -2.39
CA ALA A 350 24.73 -7.94 -0.98
C ALA A 350 23.89 -9.20 -0.78
N LYS A 351 23.05 -9.59 -1.73
CA LYS A 351 22.07 -10.69 -1.72
C LYS A 351 21.09 -10.61 -0.54
N LYS A 352 20.78 -9.40 -0.11
CA LYS A 352 19.87 -9.06 0.98
C LYS A 352 19.51 -7.57 0.93
N PRO A 353 18.57 -7.07 1.75
CA PRO A 353 18.25 -5.66 1.76
C PRO A 353 19.46 -4.77 2.11
N VAL A 354 19.51 -3.60 1.47
CA VAL A 354 20.58 -2.62 1.65
C VAL A 354 19.96 -1.26 1.95
N ILE A 355 20.49 -0.56 2.94
CA ILE A 355 20.18 0.85 3.20
C ILE A 355 21.34 1.66 2.67
N VAL A 356 21.13 2.31 1.52
CA VAL A 356 22.12 3.21 0.94
C VAL A 356 21.97 4.58 1.60
N MET A 357 23.08 5.16 2.08
CA MET A 357 23.09 6.36 2.92
C MET A 357 24.04 7.43 2.35
N ASN A 358 23.83 8.69 2.73
CA ASN A 358 24.72 9.81 2.41
C ASN A 358 24.83 10.11 0.92
N TYR A 359 23.69 10.46 0.32
CA TYR A 359 23.61 10.82 -1.10
C TYR A 359 24.19 12.20 -1.43
N PRO A 360 24.58 12.44 -2.67
CA PRO A 360 24.96 13.78 -3.14
C PRO A 360 23.84 14.80 -2.91
N LYS A 361 24.19 15.98 -2.37
CA LYS A 361 23.19 17.00 -2.00
C LYS A 361 22.43 17.59 -3.20
N GLU A 362 23.03 17.54 -4.39
CA GLU A 362 22.47 18.11 -5.61
C GLU A 362 21.24 17.35 -6.13
N ILE A 363 21.13 16.05 -5.79
CA ILE A 363 20.04 15.19 -6.26
C ILE A 363 18.99 14.91 -5.19
N LYS A 364 19.09 15.54 -4.03
CA LYS A 364 18.15 15.31 -2.89
C LYS A 364 17.51 16.65 -2.45
N ALA A 365 16.35 16.53 -1.82
CA ALA A 365 15.49 17.64 -1.43
C ALA A 365 16.15 18.64 -0.45
N PHE A 366 15.63 19.85 -0.41
CA PHE A 366 16.19 20.98 0.33
C PHE A 366 16.21 20.79 1.85
N TYR A 367 15.27 20.01 2.39
CA TYR A 367 15.09 19.80 3.83
C TYR A 367 16.03 18.76 4.44
N MET A 368 16.81 18.05 3.62
CA MET A 368 17.71 17.00 4.11
C MET A 368 18.99 17.61 4.69
N ARG A 369 19.42 17.10 5.84
CA ARG A 369 20.59 17.59 6.57
C ARG A 369 21.87 17.47 5.74
N VAL A 370 22.55 18.60 5.51
CA VAL A 370 23.85 18.60 4.85
C VAL A 370 24.91 18.04 5.79
N ASN A 371 25.65 17.02 5.34
CA ASN A 371 26.75 16.42 6.10
C ASN A 371 27.94 17.35 6.22
N ASP A 372 28.84 17.08 7.16
CA ASP A 372 29.97 17.92 7.46
C ASP A 372 31.00 18.02 6.30
N ASP A 373 30.95 17.11 5.35
CA ASP A 373 31.72 17.14 4.10
C ASP A 373 31.25 18.24 3.12
N GLY A 374 30.11 18.86 3.38
CA GLY A 374 29.49 19.89 2.54
C GLY A 374 29.04 19.42 1.15
N ARG A 375 29.19 18.14 0.82
CA ARG A 375 28.91 17.52 -0.49
C ARG A 375 27.73 16.57 -0.48
N THR A 376 27.51 15.91 0.65
CA THR A 376 26.45 14.91 0.80
C THR A 376 25.38 15.40 1.78
N VAL A 377 24.25 14.73 1.77
CA VAL A 377 23.16 14.89 2.74
C VAL A 377 22.89 13.57 3.45
N ALA A 378 22.42 13.63 4.68
CA ALA A 378 22.03 12.49 5.50
C ALA A 378 20.69 11.91 5.00
N ALA A 379 20.68 11.50 3.74
CA ALA A 379 19.57 10.77 3.10
C ALA A 379 19.78 9.26 3.19
N MET A 380 18.72 8.50 3.13
CA MET A 380 18.77 7.05 3.03
C MET A 380 17.67 6.53 2.10
N ASP A 381 17.98 5.50 1.33
CA ASP A 381 17.01 4.70 0.59
C ASP A 381 17.15 3.24 1.00
N VAL A 382 16.05 2.63 1.46
CA VAL A 382 16.00 1.20 1.79
C VAL A 382 15.65 0.44 0.53
N LEU A 383 16.61 -0.35 0.07
CA LEU A 383 16.51 -1.16 -1.15
C LEU A 383 16.21 -2.61 -0.78
N ALA A 384 15.19 -3.20 -1.39
CA ALA A 384 14.86 -4.61 -1.22
C ALA A 384 15.06 -5.39 -2.54
N PRO A 385 15.54 -6.65 -2.47
CA PRO A 385 15.69 -7.50 -3.66
C PRO A 385 14.36 -7.64 -4.42
N GLY A 386 14.38 -7.49 -5.74
CA GLY A 386 13.21 -7.62 -6.61
C GLY A 386 12.42 -6.34 -6.86
N ILE A 387 12.56 -5.30 -6.00
CA ILE A 387 11.81 -4.05 -6.17
C ILE A 387 12.72 -2.82 -6.28
N GLY A 388 13.91 -2.83 -5.65
CA GLY A 388 14.74 -1.64 -5.46
C GLY A 388 14.26 -0.82 -4.26
N GLU A 389 14.17 0.50 -4.39
CA GLU A 389 13.72 1.39 -3.32
C GLU A 389 12.28 1.09 -2.87
N ILE A 390 12.11 0.85 -1.56
CA ILE A 390 10.82 0.66 -0.89
C ILE A 390 10.54 1.74 0.16
N ILE A 391 11.59 2.32 0.77
CA ILE A 391 11.55 3.44 1.70
C ILE A 391 12.59 4.46 1.28
N GLY A 392 12.20 5.74 1.24
CA GLY A 392 13.11 6.87 1.14
C GLY A 392 13.01 7.75 2.39
N GLY A 393 14.14 8.22 2.93
CA GLY A 393 14.14 9.02 4.14
C GLY A 393 15.39 9.86 4.35
N SER A 394 15.40 10.64 5.43
CA SER A 394 16.58 11.43 5.80
C SER A 394 16.53 11.90 7.24
N GLN A 395 17.68 12.28 7.78
CA GLN A 395 17.72 13.26 8.84
C GLN A 395 17.36 14.63 8.26
N ARG A 396 16.61 15.43 9.01
CA ARG A 396 16.14 16.75 8.56
C ARG A 396 17.16 17.82 8.90
N GLU A 397 17.22 18.88 8.09
CA GLU A 397 18.12 20.02 8.37
C GLU A 397 17.58 20.84 9.54
N GLU A 398 18.24 20.78 10.67
CA GLU A 398 17.88 21.49 11.89
C GLU A 398 18.52 22.89 11.98
N ARG A 399 19.55 23.19 11.15
CA ARG A 399 20.27 24.45 11.17
C ARG A 399 19.62 25.45 10.22
N LEU A 400 19.06 26.54 10.76
CA LEU A 400 18.30 27.52 9.98
C LEU A 400 19.09 28.12 8.80
N GLU A 401 20.34 28.48 9.03
CA GLU A 401 21.22 29.13 8.01
C GLU A 401 21.46 28.16 6.83
N VAL A 402 21.68 26.88 7.13
CA VAL A 402 21.89 25.85 6.11
C VAL A 402 20.59 25.57 5.34
N LEU A 403 19.45 25.48 6.03
CA LEU A 403 18.13 25.35 5.40
C LEU A 403 17.85 26.54 4.46
N ASP A 404 18.12 27.77 4.90
CA ASP A 404 17.97 28.99 4.09
C ASP A 404 18.84 28.95 2.83
N ALA A 405 20.09 28.51 2.96
CA ALA A 405 21.00 28.35 1.82
C ALA A 405 20.49 27.29 0.82
N ARG A 406 19.91 26.18 1.32
CA ARG A 406 19.32 25.14 0.48
C ARG A 406 18.08 25.65 -0.27
N LEU A 407 17.18 26.36 0.41
CA LEU A 407 16.00 27.00 -0.22
C LEU A 407 16.42 27.95 -1.36
N ALA A 408 17.44 28.78 -1.14
CA ALA A 408 17.97 29.69 -2.15
C ALA A 408 18.55 28.94 -3.37
N THR A 409 19.27 27.83 -3.13
CA THR A 409 19.86 27.01 -4.20
C THR A 409 18.79 26.31 -5.07
N THR A 410 17.70 25.87 -4.46
CA THR A 410 16.58 25.24 -5.15
C THR A 410 15.57 26.24 -5.74
N LYS A 411 15.82 27.55 -5.60
CA LYS A 411 14.96 28.66 -6.06
C LYS A 411 13.55 28.63 -5.47
N LEU A 412 13.39 28.05 -4.29
CA LEU A 412 12.13 28.05 -3.56
C LEU A 412 11.99 29.38 -2.81
N ASP A 413 10.76 29.91 -2.78
CA ASP A 413 10.49 31.15 -2.08
C ASP A 413 10.54 30.91 -0.56
N LYS A 414 11.53 31.53 0.07
CA LYS A 414 11.77 31.46 1.51
C LYS A 414 10.56 31.90 2.35
N GLU A 415 9.83 32.90 1.88
CA GLU A 415 8.65 33.42 2.59
C GLU A 415 7.49 32.42 2.58
N HIS A 416 7.40 31.64 1.51
CA HIS A 416 6.40 30.56 1.42
C HIS A 416 6.62 29.45 2.48
N TYR A 417 7.88 29.27 2.91
CA TYR A 417 8.27 28.31 3.94
C TYR A 417 8.56 28.98 5.30
N ALA A 418 8.07 30.23 5.54
CA ALA A 418 8.33 30.94 6.80
C ALA A 418 7.92 30.10 8.03
N TRP A 419 6.74 29.48 8.00
CA TRP A 419 6.23 28.62 9.05
C TRP A 419 7.11 27.37 9.31
N TYR A 420 7.68 26.78 8.27
CA TYR A 420 8.58 25.62 8.37
C TYR A 420 9.96 26.02 8.93
N ARG A 421 10.43 27.22 8.57
CA ARG A 421 11.65 27.83 9.11
C ARG A 421 11.53 28.17 10.59
N ASP A 422 10.34 28.50 11.07
CA ASP A 422 10.09 28.78 12.49
C ASP A 422 10.36 27.55 13.38
N LEU A 423 10.20 26.34 12.86
CA LEU A 423 10.58 25.12 13.55
C LEU A 423 12.09 25.06 13.87
N ARG A 424 12.93 25.78 13.11
CA ARG A 424 14.38 25.89 13.34
C ARG A 424 14.76 27.04 14.26
N ARG A 425 13.84 28.00 14.45
CA ARG A 425 14.03 29.14 15.35
C ARG A 425 13.65 28.85 16.79
N TYR A 426 12.63 27.98 16.97
CA TYR A 426 11.97 27.82 18.26
C TYR A 426 12.17 26.39 18.82
N GLY A 427 13.36 26.15 19.40
CA GLY A 427 13.66 24.92 20.11
C GLY A 427 13.85 23.70 19.19
N THR A 428 14.55 23.89 18.07
CA THR A 428 14.90 22.83 17.15
C THR A 428 15.77 21.75 17.78
N VAL A 429 15.64 20.52 17.29
CA VAL A 429 16.46 19.36 17.66
C VAL A 429 16.79 18.56 16.40
N PRO A 430 17.86 17.74 16.40
CA PRO A 430 18.03 16.71 15.38
C PRO A 430 16.77 15.85 15.30
N HIS A 431 16.25 15.64 14.11
CA HIS A 431 15.09 14.81 13.87
C HIS A 431 15.18 14.15 12.50
N ALA A 432 14.52 13.04 12.34
CA ALA A 432 14.62 12.23 11.14
C ALA A 432 13.29 11.52 10.83
N GLY A 433 13.10 11.16 9.58
CA GLY A 433 11.90 10.44 9.17
C GLY A 433 12.06 9.84 7.78
N PHE A 434 11.05 9.08 7.36
CA PHE A 434 11.04 8.44 6.05
C PHE A 434 9.63 8.32 5.48
N GLY A 435 9.54 8.03 4.19
CA GLY A 435 8.30 7.70 3.50
C GLY A 435 8.30 6.23 3.05
N LEU A 436 7.26 5.48 3.41
CA LEU A 436 6.98 4.14 2.91
C LEU A 436 5.75 4.18 2.00
N GLY A 437 5.93 3.84 0.72
CA GLY A 437 4.82 3.73 -0.22
C GLY A 437 3.96 2.48 0.06
N PHE A 438 2.70 2.68 0.41
CA PHE A 438 1.83 1.58 0.83
C PHE A 438 1.54 0.59 -0.30
N GLU A 439 1.15 1.08 -1.48
CA GLU A 439 0.87 0.24 -2.65
C GLU A 439 2.11 -0.52 -3.11
N ARG A 440 3.29 0.11 -3.04
CA ARG A 440 4.56 -0.56 -3.38
C ARG A 440 4.85 -1.69 -2.40
N THR A 441 4.58 -1.49 -1.11
CA THR A 441 4.72 -2.52 -0.08
C THR A 441 3.75 -3.68 -0.29
N VAL A 442 2.48 -3.42 -0.61
CA VAL A 442 1.48 -4.46 -0.89
C VAL A 442 1.82 -5.22 -2.18
N ALA A 443 2.25 -4.52 -3.23
CA ALA A 443 2.70 -5.16 -4.48
C ALA A 443 3.90 -6.09 -4.23
N TYR A 444 4.89 -5.64 -3.47
CA TYR A 444 6.05 -6.45 -3.09
C TYR A 444 5.66 -7.69 -2.28
N ALA A 445 4.75 -7.53 -1.33
CA ALA A 445 4.27 -8.61 -0.47
C ALA A 445 3.45 -9.68 -1.22
N THR A 446 2.73 -9.29 -2.27
CA THR A 446 1.86 -10.18 -3.04
C THR A 446 2.50 -10.73 -4.32
N GLY A 447 3.65 -10.17 -4.73
CA GLY A 447 4.31 -10.51 -5.99
C GLY A 447 3.62 -9.92 -7.23
N LEU A 448 2.61 -9.05 -7.05
CA LEU A 448 1.93 -8.39 -8.16
C LEU A 448 2.84 -7.31 -8.76
N SER A 449 3.05 -7.38 -10.07
CA SER A 449 3.97 -6.50 -10.79
C SER A 449 3.46 -5.09 -11.06
N ASN A 450 2.17 -4.82 -10.79
CA ASN A 450 1.54 -3.54 -11.11
C ASN A 450 0.76 -2.99 -9.92
N VAL A 451 1.12 -1.80 -9.45
CA VAL A 451 0.47 -1.14 -8.30
C VAL A 451 -1.02 -0.84 -8.52
N ARG A 452 -1.50 -0.84 -9.77
CA ARG A 452 -2.93 -0.69 -10.11
C ARG A 452 -3.79 -1.86 -9.63
N ASP A 453 -3.17 -3.01 -9.34
CA ASP A 453 -3.86 -4.23 -8.92
C ASP A 453 -3.93 -4.36 -7.40
N VAL A 454 -3.24 -3.49 -6.66
CA VAL A 454 -3.19 -3.52 -5.20
C VAL A 454 -3.89 -2.33 -4.51
N ILE A 455 -4.48 -1.44 -5.29
CA ILE A 455 -5.35 -0.35 -4.81
C ILE A 455 -6.78 -0.57 -5.32
N PRO A 456 -7.83 -0.29 -4.52
CA PRO A 456 -9.22 -0.56 -4.90
C PRO A 456 -9.65 0.04 -6.23
N PHE A 457 -9.41 1.34 -6.44
CA PHE A 457 -9.75 2.10 -7.64
C PHE A 457 -8.53 2.91 -8.07
N PRO A 458 -7.71 2.43 -9.02
CA PRO A 458 -6.49 3.12 -9.42
C PRO A 458 -6.80 4.43 -10.14
N ARG A 459 -6.03 5.49 -9.81
CA ARG A 459 -6.01 6.77 -10.50
C ARG A 459 -4.72 6.88 -11.29
N THR A 460 -4.85 7.04 -12.61
CA THR A 460 -3.71 7.13 -13.53
C THR A 460 -4.04 8.10 -14.66
N PRO A 461 -3.04 8.56 -15.44
CA PRO A 461 -3.34 9.37 -16.63
C PRO A 461 -4.43 8.72 -17.49
N GLY A 462 -5.45 9.51 -17.86
CA GLY A 462 -6.59 9.06 -18.65
C GLY A 462 -7.61 8.16 -17.93
N ASN A 463 -7.43 7.88 -16.61
CA ASN A 463 -8.34 7.02 -15.86
C ASN A 463 -8.64 7.53 -14.44
N ALA A 464 -9.88 8.00 -14.27
CA ALA A 464 -10.50 8.31 -12.98
C ALA A 464 -11.91 7.69 -12.90
N ARG A 465 -12.10 6.56 -13.58
CA ARG A 465 -13.38 5.85 -13.65
C ARG A 465 -13.75 5.23 -12.30
N TYR A 466 -15.03 5.32 -11.92
CA TYR A 466 -15.67 4.93 -10.64
C TYR A 466 -15.46 5.95 -9.51
#